data_043a4f22ae450125843d5ad499e5806e
#
_entry.id   043a4f22ae450125843d5ad499e5806e
#
_cell.length_a   1.000
_cell.length_b   1.000
_cell.length_c   1.000
_cell.angle_alpha   90.00
_cell.angle_beta   90.00
_cell.angle_gamma   90.00
#
_symmetry.space_group_name_H-M   'P 1'
#
loop_
_entity.id
_entity.type
_entity.pdbx_description
1 polymer ?
#
loop_
_entity_poly.entity_id
_entity_poly.type
_entity_poly.pdbx_seq_one_letter_code
_entity_poly.pdbx_strand_id
1 'polypeptide(L)'
;CGNVSEVTVTPWESERFSDAEVKGAIAAAERYFRKNFDGCTLTEITYAGDERSEAEAEYAVRAGVDEVLVLTSSFTVAEHGASPALNPGGTYEGYSWILGRSGHGPWRHLDHGYG
;
A
#
# COMPACT_ATOMS: atom_id res chain seq x y z
N CYS A 1 10.46 -10.80 8.49
CA CYS A 1 10.13 -9.45 8.03
C CYS A 1 10.05 -9.38 6.52
N GLY A 2 9.18 -8.51 6.03
CA GLY A 2 9.12 -8.23 4.61
C GLY A 2 10.35 -7.42 4.16
N ASN A 3 10.68 -7.52 2.88
CA ASN A 3 11.82 -6.83 2.30
C ASN A 3 11.35 -5.73 1.34
N VAL A 4 11.78 -4.50 1.57
CA VAL A 4 11.48 -3.35 0.71
C VAL A 4 12.74 -2.71 0.14
N SER A 5 13.90 -3.35 0.28
CA SER A 5 15.18 -2.78 -0.13
C SER A 5 15.34 -2.65 -1.65
N GLU A 6 14.58 -3.41 -2.42
CA GLU A 6 14.66 -3.42 -3.88
C GLU A 6 13.41 -2.87 -4.55
N VAL A 7 12.52 -2.24 -3.78
CA VAL A 7 11.26 -1.74 -4.32
C VAL A 7 11.51 -0.59 -5.30
N THR A 8 10.78 -0.64 -6.41
CA THR A 8 10.76 0.44 -7.39
C THR A 8 9.48 1.24 -7.21
N VAL A 9 9.62 2.55 -7.04
CA VAL A 9 8.47 3.45 -6.96
C VAL A 9 8.23 4.02 -8.35
N THR A 10 7.13 3.61 -8.98
CA THR A 10 6.78 4.07 -10.32
C THR A 10 6.24 5.50 -10.24
N PRO A 11 6.59 6.37 -11.19
CA PRO A 11 6.04 7.73 -11.24
C PRO A 11 4.51 7.72 -11.28
N TRP A 12 3.91 8.73 -10.67
CA TRP A 12 2.46 8.87 -10.61
C TRP A 12 2.05 10.32 -10.90
N GLU A 13 0.76 10.51 -11.13
CA GLU A 13 0.16 11.83 -11.27
C GLU A 13 -0.98 11.97 -10.27
N SER A 14 -1.08 13.13 -9.63
CA SER A 14 -2.19 13.42 -8.73
C SER A 14 -2.45 14.93 -8.68
N GLU A 15 -3.73 15.28 -8.72
CA GLU A 15 -4.19 16.64 -8.46
C GLU A 15 -4.69 16.77 -7.02
N ARG A 16 -5.05 15.64 -6.40
CA ARG A 16 -5.62 15.58 -5.06
C ARG A 16 -4.54 15.60 -3.97
N PHE A 17 -3.39 14.99 -4.22
CA PHE A 17 -2.32 14.83 -3.24
C PHE A 17 -1.01 15.37 -3.79
N SER A 18 -0.22 15.97 -2.91
CA SER A 18 1.14 16.39 -3.26
C SER A 18 2.09 15.18 -3.29
N ASP A 19 3.25 15.35 -3.89
CA ASP A 19 4.27 14.30 -3.90
C ASP A 19 4.66 13.89 -2.49
N ALA A 20 4.79 14.86 -1.58
CA ALA A 20 5.13 14.55 -0.19
C ALA A 20 4.05 13.71 0.50
N GLU A 21 2.79 13.98 0.20
CA GLU A 21 1.67 13.22 0.75
C GLU A 21 1.68 11.79 0.24
N VAL A 22 1.87 11.58 -1.05
CA VAL A 22 1.95 10.24 -1.62
C VAL A 22 3.16 9.48 -1.11
N LYS A 23 4.32 10.15 -1.02
CA LYS A 23 5.53 9.50 -0.46
C LYS A 23 5.35 9.08 0.99
N GLY A 24 4.64 9.90 1.78
CA GLY A 24 4.32 9.55 3.16
C GLY A 24 3.43 8.31 3.25
N ALA A 25 2.45 8.19 2.37
CA ALA A 25 1.59 7.01 2.31
C ALA A 25 2.38 5.77 1.88
N ILE A 26 3.25 5.91 0.89
CA ILE A 26 4.14 4.81 0.45
C ILE A 26 5.01 4.34 1.61
N ALA A 27 5.59 5.26 2.36
CA ALA A 27 6.42 4.91 3.52
C ALA A 27 5.62 4.15 4.59
N ALA A 28 4.37 4.54 4.81
CA ALA A 28 3.49 3.84 5.75
C ALA A 28 3.17 2.42 5.28
N ALA A 29 2.90 2.24 4.00
CA ALA A 29 2.65 0.92 3.42
C ALA A 29 3.90 0.03 3.50
N GLU A 30 5.07 0.59 3.22
CA GLU A 30 6.34 -0.13 3.31
C GLU A 30 6.64 -0.58 4.74
N ARG A 31 6.35 0.27 5.73
CA ARG A 31 6.53 -0.10 7.14
C ARG A 31 5.63 -1.27 7.52
N TYR A 32 4.37 -1.23 7.09
CA TYR A 32 3.43 -2.31 7.34
C TYR A 32 3.90 -3.60 6.67
N PHE A 33 4.36 -3.51 5.43
CA PHE A 33 4.86 -4.65 4.68
C PHE A 33 6.05 -5.30 5.39
N ARG A 34 7.02 -4.50 5.85
CA ARG A 34 8.16 -5.03 6.58
C ARG A 34 7.77 -5.76 7.85
N LYS A 35 6.75 -5.27 8.55
CA LYS A 35 6.34 -5.86 9.83
C LYS A 35 5.50 -7.12 9.66
N ASN A 36 4.71 -7.20 8.60
CA ASN A 36 3.62 -8.18 8.53
C ASN A 36 3.70 -9.14 7.35
N PHE A 37 4.56 -8.89 6.39
CA PHE A 37 4.69 -9.72 5.20
C PHE A 37 5.99 -10.51 5.20
N ASP A 38 6.16 -11.35 6.23
CA ASP A 38 7.36 -12.17 6.38
C ASP A 38 7.55 -13.06 5.14
N GLY A 39 8.79 -13.13 4.66
CA GLY A 39 9.13 -13.94 3.50
C GLY A 39 8.72 -13.34 2.17
N CYS A 40 8.26 -12.10 2.14
CA CYS A 40 7.86 -11.43 0.90
C CYS A 40 8.84 -10.31 0.54
N THR A 41 8.96 -10.03 -0.76
CA THR A 41 9.79 -8.94 -1.28
C THR A 41 8.90 -8.01 -2.09
N LEU A 42 8.79 -6.76 -1.66
CA LEU A 42 8.05 -5.74 -2.39
C LEU A 42 8.90 -5.31 -3.59
N THR A 43 8.36 -5.48 -4.80
CA THR A 43 9.10 -5.19 -6.03
C THR A 43 8.71 -3.86 -6.64
N GLU A 44 7.45 -3.45 -6.48
CA GLU A 44 6.95 -2.23 -7.07
C GLU A 44 5.83 -1.66 -6.21
N ILE A 45 5.76 -0.35 -6.12
CA ILE A 45 4.65 0.35 -5.48
C ILE A 45 4.46 1.71 -6.14
N THR A 46 3.21 2.12 -6.31
CA THR A 46 2.87 3.43 -6.86
C THR A 46 1.49 3.87 -6.38
N TYR A 47 1.18 5.15 -6.61
CA TYR A 47 -0.15 5.69 -6.36
C TYR A 47 -1.11 5.13 -7.42
N ALA A 48 -2.28 4.66 -6.98
CA ALA A 48 -3.25 4.03 -7.86
C ALA A 48 -4.09 5.01 -8.69
N GLY A 49 -3.98 6.32 -8.38
CA GLY A 49 -4.71 7.36 -9.09
C GLY A 49 -5.81 8.00 -8.24
N ASP A 50 -6.15 9.26 -8.57
CA ASP A 50 -7.16 10.01 -7.81
C ASP A 50 -8.54 9.36 -7.88
N GLU A 51 -8.87 8.77 -9.02
CA GLU A 51 -10.15 8.09 -9.21
C GLU A 51 -10.34 6.92 -8.23
N ARG A 52 -9.28 6.12 -8.02
CA ARG A 52 -9.32 5.02 -7.05
C ARG A 52 -9.47 5.52 -5.62
N SER A 53 -8.79 6.61 -5.27
CA SER A 53 -8.92 7.19 -3.93
C SER A 53 -10.32 7.77 -3.70
N GLU A 54 -10.89 8.41 -4.70
CA GLU A 54 -12.26 8.95 -4.61
C GLU A 54 -13.31 7.84 -4.51
N ALA A 55 -13.07 6.71 -5.16
CA ALA A 55 -13.98 5.56 -5.08
C ALA A 55 -14.05 4.98 -3.66
N GLU A 56 -13.06 5.23 -2.83
CA GLU A 56 -13.00 4.76 -1.45
C GLU A 56 -13.47 5.79 -0.41
N ALA A 57 -14.17 6.85 -0.85
CA ALA A 57 -14.65 7.89 0.05
C ALA A 57 -15.57 7.35 1.16
N GLU A 58 -16.43 6.38 0.84
CA GLU A 58 -17.28 5.75 1.85
C GLU A 58 -16.48 4.94 2.86
N TYR A 59 -15.40 4.35 2.42
CA TYR A 59 -14.50 3.62 3.31
C TYR A 59 -13.89 4.57 4.35
N ALA A 60 -13.51 5.78 3.93
CA ALA A 60 -12.98 6.79 4.83
C ALA A 60 -13.98 7.14 5.93
N VAL A 61 -15.24 7.31 5.57
CA VAL A 61 -16.31 7.61 6.53
C VAL A 61 -16.46 6.47 7.54
N ARG A 62 -16.48 5.24 7.07
CA ARG A 62 -16.64 4.06 7.94
C ARG A 62 -15.42 3.86 8.85
N ALA A 63 -14.24 4.18 8.35
CA ALA A 63 -13.00 4.04 9.13
C ALA A 63 -12.78 5.21 10.10
N GLY A 64 -13.56 6.27 10.00
CA GLY A 64 -13.45 7.43 10.87
C GLY A 64 -12.24 8.32 10.57
N VAL A 65 -11.80 8.35 9.32
CA VAL A 65 -10.68 9.20 8.87
C VAL A 65 -11.17 10.26 7.90
N ASP A 66 -10.40 11.33 7.74
CA ASP A 66 -10.77 12.44 6.87
C ASP A 66 -10.45 12.15 5.41
N GLU A 67 -9.36 11.45 5.14
CA GLU A 67 -8.92 11.15 3.78
C GLU A 67 -8.39 9.72 3.69
N VAL A 68 -8.56 9.13 2.52
CA VAL A 68 -7.92 7.86 2.17
C VAL A 68 -7.14 8.03 0.87
N LEU A 69 -6.06 7.27 0.76
CA LEU A 69 -5.18 7.26 -0.39
C LEU A 69 -4.93 5.79 -0.76
N VAL A 70 -5.11 5.45 -2.02
CA VAL A 70 -4.96 4.08 -2.50
C VAL A 70 -3.66 3.93 -3.27
N LEU A 71 -2.88 2.93 -2.89
CA LEU A 71 -1.66 2.55 -3.59
C LEU A 71 -1.87 1.20 -4.25
N THR A 72 -1.09 0.92 -5.28
CA THR A 72 -1.05 -0.41 -5.90
C THR A 72 0.39 -0.88 -5.93
N SER A 73 0.60 -2.19 -5.79
CA SER A 73 1.93 -2.76 -5.65
C SER A 73 2.03 -4.14 -6.24
N SER A 74 3.27 -4.61 -6.38
CA SER A 74 3.58 -5.99 -6.72
C SER A 74 4.61 -6.51 -5.72
N PHE A 75 4.49 -7.78 -5.35
CA PHE A 75 5.48 -8.42 -4.48
C PHE A 75 5.61 -9.89 -4.81
N THR A 76 6.73 -10.47 -4.41
CA THR A 76 7.00 -11.90 -4.55
C THR A 76 7.03 -12.57 -3.19
N VAL A 77 6.73 -13.87 -3.18
CA VAL A 77 6.68 -14.67 -1.94
C VAL A 77 7.79 -15.70 -1.99
N ALA A 78 8.57 -15.81 -0.91
CA ALA A 78 9.60 -16.82 -0.80
C ALA A 78 8.97 -18.22 -0.74
N GLU A 79 9.75 -19.24 -1.10
CA GLU A 79 9.27 -20.63 -1.04
C GLU A 79 9.10 -21.11 0.39
N HIS A 80 9.82 -20.49 1.33
CA HIS A 80 9.77 -20.85 2.75
C HIS A 80 9.73 -19.59 3.62
N GLY A 81 9.06 -19.69 4.74
CA GLY A 81 9.03 -18.62 5.73
C GLY A 81 7.94 -17.57 5.56
N ALA A 82 7.13 -17.67 4.50
CA ALA A 82 6.02 -16.77 4.29
C ALA A 82 4.76 -17.24 5.01
N SER A 83 3.78 -16.33 5.12
CA SER A 83 2.48 -16.66 5.70
C SER A 83 1.80 -17.80 4.94
N PRO A 84 1.13 -18.74 5.64
CA PRO A 84 0.35 -19.80 4.98
C PRO A 84 -0.77 -19.29 4.07
N ALA A 85 -1.20 -18.03 4.26
CA ALA A 85 -2.23 -17.40 3.44
C ALA A 85 -1.73 -17.02 2.04
N LEU A 86 -0.40 -17.03 1.83
CA LEU A 86 0.22 -16.64 0.57
C LEU A 86 0.80 -17.87 -0.14
N ASN A 87 0.78 -17.84 -1.46
CA ASN A 87 1.32 -18.96 -2.26
C ASN A 87 2.85 -18.92 -2.27
N PRO A 88 3.54 -19.93 -1.73
CA PRO A 88 5.00 -19.97 -1.75
C PRO A 88 5.54 -19.88 -3.17
N GLY A 89 6.55 -19.03 -3.38
CA GLY A 89 7.15 -18.80 -4.70
C GLY A 89 6.28 -18.02 -5.67
N GLY A 90 5.12 -17.56 -5.23
CA GLY A 90 4.18 -16.80 -6.07
C GLY A 90 4.54 -15.33 -6.24
N THR A 91 3.90 -14.71 -7.23
CA THR A 91 4.00 -13.26 -7.46
C THR A 91 2.59 -12.67 -7.41
N TYR A 92 2.44 -11.59 -6.67
CA TYR A 92 1.18 -10.87 -6.56
C TYR A 92 1.32 -9.51 -7.25
N GLU A 93 0.44 -9.25 -8.21
CA GLU A 93 0.43 -7.98 -8.95
C GLU A 93 -0.89 -7.26 -8.75
N GLY A 94 -0.86 -5.93 -8.78
CA GLY A 94 -2.07 -5.13 -8.57
C GLY A 94 -2.61 -5.22 -7.15
N TYR A 95 -1.75 -5.49 -6.18
CA TYR A 95 -2.13 -5.60 -4.78
C TYR A 95 -2.31 -4.20 -4.20
N SER A 96 -3.51 -3.93 -3.73
CA SER A 96 -3.90 -2.58 -3.30
C SER A 96 -3.66 -2.34 -1.81
N TRP A 97 -3.38 -1.08 -1.47
CA TRP A 97 -3.22 -0.64 -0.09
C TRP A 97 -4.07 0.59 0.12
N ILE A 98 -4.81 0.62 1.22
CA ILE A 98 -5.61 1.77 1.62
C ILE A 98 -4.99 2.38 2.86
N LEU A 99 -4.52 3.61 2.74
CA LEU A 99 -3.96 4.39 3.83
C LEU A 99 -4.93 5.51 4.18
N GLY A 100 -5.04 5.83 5.45
CA GLY A 100 -5.93 6.90 5.88
C GLY A 100 -5.27 7.83 6.86
N ARG A 101 -5.80 9.06 6.94
CA ARG A 101 -5.33 10.04 7.91
C ARG A 101 -6.46 10.96 8.34
N SER A 102 -6.29 11.60 9.49
CA SER A 102 -7.17 12.64 9.98
C SER A 102 -6.44 13.98 9.88
N GLY A 103 -7.07 14.95 9.22
CA GLY A 103 -6.44 16.25 8.96
C GLY A 103 -5.17 16.10 8.14
N HIS A 104 -4.09 16.68 8.62
CA HIS A 104 -2.76 16.57 8.02
C HIS A 104 -1.84 15.65 8.81
N GLY A 105 -2.43 14.72 9.58
CA GLY A 105 -1.68 13.77 10.38
C GLY A 105 -0.97 12.71 9.55
N PRO A 106 -0.25 11.80 10.21
CA PRO A 106 0.47 10.73 9.50
C PRO A 106 -0.49 9.73 8.87
N TRP A 107 -0.08 9.18 7.74
CA TRP A 107 -0.82 8.10 7.10
C TRP A 107 -0.73 6.82 7.91
N ARG A 108 -1.84 6.11 8.00
CA ARG A 108 -1.92 4.82 8.71
C ARG A 108 -2.49 3.77 7.77
N HIS A 109 -1.99 2.56 7.88
CA HIS A 109 -2.54 1.43 7.15
C HIS A 109 -3.97 1.14 7.65
N LEU A 110 -4.91 1.03 6.72
CA LEU A 110 -6.29 0.65 7.01
C LEU A 110 -6.61 -0.74 6.47
N ASP A 111 -6.24 -1.02 5.23
CA ASP A 111 -6.57 -2.28 4.60
C ASP A 111 -5.59 -2.56 3.45
N HIS A 112 -5.60 -3.80 2.97
CA HIS A 112 -4.81 -4.21 1.81
C HIS A 112 -5.48 -5.44 1.17
N GLY A 113 -5.11 -5.73 -0.08
CA GLY A 113 -5.63 -6.89 -0.79
C GLY A 113 -5.96 -6.58 -2.24
N TYR A 114 -6.60 -7.55 -2.89
CA TYR A 114 -7.17 -7.35 -4.22
C TYR A 114 -8.57 -6.76 -4.07
N GLY A 115 -8.88 -5.83 -4.89
CA GLY A 115 -10.19 -5.23 -4.84
C GLY A 115 -10.24 -3.81 -5.36
#